data_72ec1c1d8abd7330755558def6fcac60
#
_entry.id   72ec1c1d8abd7330755558def6fcac60
#
_cell.length_a   1.000
_cell.length_b   1.000
_cell.length_c   1.000
_cell.angle_alpha   90.00
_cell.angle_beta   90.00
_cell.angle_gamma   90.00
#
_symmetry.space_group_name_H-M   'P 1'
#
loop_
_entity.id
_entity.type
_entity.pdbx_description
1 polymer ?
#
loop_
_entity_poly.entity_id
_entity_poly.type
_entity_poly.pdbx_seq_one_letter_code
_entity_poly.pdbx_strand_id
1 'polypeptide(L)' 'MDERTKELVAIAASVAGHCQPCFRHHLGKAKELGIE' A
#
# COMPACT_ATOMS: atom_id res chain seq x y z
N MET A 1 8.73 4.98 10.83
CA MET A 1 7.33 4.90 10.36
C MET A 1 6.82 3.50 10.67
N ASP A 2 5.62 3.37 11.20
CA ASP A 2 5.07 2.05 11.49
C ASP A 2 4.63 1.34 10.20
N GLU A 3 4.40 0.04 10.28
CA GLU A 3 4.07 -0.76 9.11
C GLU A 3 2.76 -0.32 8.47
N ARG A 4 1.77 0.04 9.28
CA ARG A 4 0.47 0.47 8.78
C ARG A 4 0.61 1.77 7.96
N THR A 5 1.27 2.76 8.52
CA THR A 5 1.48 4.04 7.85
C THR A 5 2.32 3.85 6.58
N LYS A 6 3.34 3.01 6.67
CA LYS A 6 4.20 2.73 5.53
C LYS A 6 3.40 2.18 4.35
N GLU A 7 2.51 1.21 4.61
CA GLU A 7 1.73 0.62 3.53
C GLU A 7 0.71 1.60 2.96
N LEU A 8 0.10 2.43 3.79
CA LEU A 8 -0.83 3.44 3.30
C LEU A 8 -0.13 4.46 2.41
N VAL A 9 1.07 4.88 2.80
CA VAL A 9 1.87 5.80 1.99
C VAL A 9 2.26 5.15 0.68
N ALA A 10 2.64 3.88 0.71
CA ALA A 10 3.03 3.14 -0.49
C ALA A 10 1.86 2.97 -1.45
N ILE A 11 0.65 2.73 -0.92
CA ILE A 11 -0.56 2.64 -1.75
C ILE A 11 -0.82 3.98 -2.44
N ALA A 12 -0.76 5.07 -1.70
CA ALA A 12 -0.97 6.40 -2.25
C ALA A 12 0.08 6.73 -3.33
N ALA A 13 1.33 6.39 -3.06
CA ALA A 13 2.42 6.63 -4.00
C ALA A 13 2.24 5.82 -5.29
N SER A 14 1.77 4.58 -5.18
CA SER A 14 1.58 3.73 -6.35
C SER A 14 0.43 4.24 -7.23
N VAL A 15 -0.59 4.83 -6.63
CA VAL A 15 -1.67 5.47 -7.39
C VAL A 15 -1.13 6.69 -8.14
N ALA A 16 -0.38 7.54 -7.44
CA ALA A 16 0.20 8.73 -8.05
C ALA A 16 1.17 8.40 -9.19
N GLY A 17 1.90 7.29 -9.05
CA GLY A 17 2.85 6.86 -10.07
C GLY A 17 2.27 5.94 -11.14
N HIS A 18 0.98 5.65 -11.10
CA HIS A 18 0.30 4.75 -12.05
C HIS A 18 0.93 3.36 -12.09
N CYS A 19 1.38 2.87 -10.94
CA CYS A 19 1.98 1.53 -10.87
C CYS A 19 0.96 0.51 -10.38
N GLN A 20 0.29 -0.17 -11.31
CA GLN A 20 -0.71 -1.17 -10.96
C GLN A 20 -0.14 -2.36 -10.16
N PRO A 21 1.00 -2.94 -10.57
CA PRO A 21 1.57 -4.03 -9.77
C PRO A 21 1.97 -3.59 -8.36
N CYS A 22 2.46 -2.36 -8.22
CA CYS A 22 2.84 -1.82 -6.91
C CYS A 22 1.60 -1.67 -6.03
N PHE A 23 0.54 -1.13 -6.60
CA PHE A 23 -0.72 -0.93 -5.89
C PHE A 23 -1.26 -2.27 -5.36
N ARG A 24 -1.29 -3.29 -6.22
CA ARG A 24 -1.78 -4.62 -5.83
C ARG A 24 -0.93 -5.23 -4.74
N HIS A 25 0.38 -5.09 -4.84
CA HIS A 25 1.31 -5.62 -3.84
C HIS A 25 1.04 -5.00 -2.47
N HIS A 26 0.97 -3.67 -2.41
CA HIS A 26 0.77 -2.97 -1.15
C HIS A 26 -0.64 -3.13 -0.61
N LEU A 27 -1.61 -3.28 -1.48
CA LEU A 27 -2.97 -3.56 -1.06
C LEU A 27 -3.04 -4.91 -0.34
N GLY A 28 -2.36 -5.92 -0.87
CA GLY A 28 -2.26 -7.22 -0.23
C GLY A 28 -1.58 -7.14 1.13
N LYS A 29 -0.52 -6.34 1.22
CA LYS A 29 0.18 -6.12 2.50
C LYS A 29 -0.72 -5.43 3.52
N ALA A 30 -1.50 -4.46 3.07
CA ALA A 30 -2.43 -3.76 3.94
C ALA A 30 -3.47 -4.72 4.51
N LYS A 31 -3.97 -5.63 3.68
CA LYS A 31 -4.92 -6.64 4.14
C LYS A 31 -4.30 -7.56 5.18
N GLU A 32 -3.05 -7.97 4.97
CA GLU A 32 -2.33 -8.81 5.93
C GLU A 32 -2.19 -8.11 7.28
N LEU A 33 -2.04 -6.79 7.26
CA LEU A 33 -1.91 -5.99 8.48
C LEU A 33 -3.27 -5.65 9.11
N GLY A 34 -4.35 -6.04 8.48
CA GLY A 34 -5.68 -5.77 8.98
C GLY A 34 -6.18 -4.36 8.70
N ILE A 35 -5.60 -3.67 7.73
CA ILE A 35 -6.06 -2.35 7.32
C ILE A 35 -7.20 -2.51 6.32
N GLU A 36 -8.27 -1.76 6.55
CA GLU A 36 -9.44 -1.80 5.67
C GLU A 36 -9.32 -0.86 4.48
#